data_efa76848ab3ca2670f0ecd59cc8115f2
#
_entry.id   efa76848ab3ca2670f0ecd59cc8115f2
#
_cell.length_a   1.000
_cell.length_b   1.000
_cell.length_c   1.000
_cell.angle_alpha   90.00
_cell.angle_beta   90.00
_cell.angle_gamma   90.00
#
_symmetry.space_group_name_H-M   'P 1'
#
loop_
_entity.id
_entity.type
_entity.pdbx_description
1 polymer ?
#
loop_
_entity_poly.entity_id
_entity_poly.type
_entity_poly.pdbx_seq_one_letter_code
_entity_poly.pdbx_strand_id
1 'polypeptide(L)'
;LGDVYKRQLYGLMKEKIKNNEFINGIDFQFLGQLPNNGKNYLLIFDDSCEEIFNSKEFVKVATAGRHRGLNTIYIKHNLFHKSKLGRDVELQNTHIVLFKSPRDVLQINTLGTQLGLGSQLKEWYQDATSVPYGHLLIDLSPKTVDSLRYCTNSGSAPTKFYLPKHSQKITFLDDEHTISLYAKHVP
;
A
#
# COMPACT_ATOMS: atom_id res chain seq x y z
N LEU A 1 -18.89 18.96 -0.06
CA LEU A 1 -19.27 17.74 -0.83
C LEU A 1 -18.48 16.51 -0.39
N GLY A 2 -17.18 16.62 -0.10
CA GLY A 2 -16.34 15.48 0.34
C GLY A 2 -16.82 14.81 1.63
N ASP A 3 -17.19 15.59 2.64
CA ASP A 3 -17.61 15.06 3.94
C ASP A 3 -18.94 14.30 3.91
N VAL A 4 -19.86 14.68 3.01
CA VAL A 4 -21.14 13.98 2.85
C VAL A 4 -20.92 12.59 2.24
N TYR A 5 -20.05 12.49 1.22
CA TYR A 5 -19.69 11.21 0.60
C TYR A 5 -18.95 10.29 1.57
N LYS A 6 -18.01 10.81 2.36
CA LYS A 6 -17.31 10.03 3.39
C LYS A 6 -18.31 9.46 4.41
N ARG A 7 -19.27 10.26 4.89
CA ARG A 7 -20.31 9.79 5.83
C ARG A 7 -21.19 8.69 5.25
N GLN A 8 -21.58 8.79 3.97
CA GLN A 8 -22.38 7.75 3.31
C GLN A 8 -21.58 6.46 3.16
N LEU A 9 -20.31 6.54 2.75
CA LEU A 9 -19.45 5.38 2.61
C LEU A 9 -19.24 4.67 3.95
N TYR A 10 -18.94 5.42 5.01
CA TYR A 10 -18.77 4.84 6.35
C TYR A 10 -20.08 4.23 6.88
N GLY A 11 -21.24 4.79 6.54
CA GLY A 11 -22.54 4.19 6.83
C GLY A 11 -22.70 2.81 6.18
N LEU A 12 -22.40 2.71 4.88
CA LEU A 12 -22.43 1.45 4.16
C LEU A 12 -21.41 0.42 4.70
N MET A 13 -20.23 0.87 5.08
CA MET A 13 -19.21 -0.02 5.68
C MET A 13 -19.69 -0.56 7.02
N LYS A 14 -20.34 0.27 7.87
CA LYS A 14 -20.93 -0.17 9.14
C LYS A 14 -21.95 -1.27 8.97
N GLU A 15 -22.76 -1.20 7.92
CA GLU A 15 -23.79 -2.21 7.65
C GLU A 15 -23.19 -3.51 7.09
N LYS A 16 -22.20 -3.42 6.21
CA LYS A 16 -21.69 -4.56 5.46
C LYS A 16 -20.55 -5.31 6.17
N ILE A 17 -19.73 -4.62 6.96
CA ILE A 17 -18.60 -5.24 7.66
C ILE A 17 -19.04 -5.60 9.08
N LYS A 18 -19.03 -6.89 9.40
CA LYS A 18 -19.27 -7.35 10.77
C LYS A 18 -18.05 -7.05 11.66
N ASN A 19 -18.31 -6.75 12.95
CA ASN A 19 -17.25 -6.47 13.93
C ASN A 19 -16.35 -5.29 13.56
N ASN A 20 -16.96 -4.18 13.14
CA ASN A 20 -16.27 -2.92 12.89
C ASN A 20 -16.57 -1.89 13.98
N GLU A 21 -15.63 -1.01 14.21
CA GLU A 21 -15.75 0.16 15.07
C GLU A 21 -15.21 1.38 14.34
N PHE A 22 -15.94 2.48 14.37
CA PHE A 22 -15.54 3.75 13.77
C PHE A 22 -15.30 4.75 14.91
N ILE A 23 -14.04 5.15 15.04
CA ILE A 23 -13.57 6.07 16.06
C ILE A 23 -13.31 7.42 15.40
N ASN A 24 -13.83 8.49 16.01
CA ASN A 24 -13.52 9.84 15.57
C ASN A 24 -12.30 10.35 16.35
N GLY A 25 -11.22 10.65 15.65
CA GLY A 25 -9.94 10.99 16.24
C GLY A 25 -9.07 9.76 16.53
N ILE A 26 -7.97 9.97 17.24
CA ILE A 26 -6.98 8.92 17.53
C ILE A 26 -6.93 8.70 19.03
N ASP A 27 -7.33 7.53 19.47
CA ASP A 27 -7.12 7.09 20.85
C ASP A 27 -5.82 6.27 20.94
N PHE A 28 -4.74 6.93 21.33
CA PHE A 28 -3.44 6.27 21.50
C PHE A 28 -3.43 5.29 22.66
N GLN A 29 -4.27 5.48 23.68
CA GLN A 29 -4.39 4.54 24.80
C GLN A 29 -5.03 3.24 24.31
N PHE A 30 -6.08 3.35 23.49
CA PHE A 30 -6.72 2.21 22.84
C PHE A 30 -5.71 1.40 22.01
N LEU A 31 -4.89 2.08 21.18
CA LEU A 31 -3.86 1.41 20.38
C LEU A 31 -2.85 0.63 21.23
N GLY A 32 -2.47 1.18 22.40
CA GLY A 32 -1.57 0.51 23.34
C GLY A 32 -2.18 -0.70 24.05
N GLN A 33 -3.51 -0.74 24.17
CA GLN A 33 -4.27 -1.76 24.89
C GLN A 33 -4.83 -2.85 23.98
N LEU A 34 -4.63 -2.78 22.66
CA LEU A 34 -5.12 -3.79 21.73
C LEU A 34 -4.70 -5.19 22.19
N PRO A 35 -5.66 -6.10 22.37
CA PRO A 35 -5.41 -7.36 23.06
C PRO A 35 -4.53 -8.30 22.24
N ASN A 36 -3.62 -9.00 22.93
CA ASN A 36 -2.88 -10.13 22.36
C ASN A 36 -3.66 -11.42 22.62
N ASN A 37 -4.78 -11.60 21.93
CA ASN A 37 -5.73 -12.69 22.15
C ASN A 37 -5.78 -13.71 20.98
N GLY A 38 -4.78 -13.68 20.09
CA GLY A 38 -4.73 -14.55 18.92
C GLY A 38 -5.68 -14.16 17.77
N LYS A 39 -6.43 -13.05 17.89
CA LYS A 39 -7.27 -12.54 16.81
C LYS A 39 -6.48 -11.57 15.93
N ASN A 40 -6.87 -11.51 14.67
CA ASN A 40 -6.33 -10.52 13.72
C ASN A 40 -7.21 -9.27 13.71
N TYR A 41 -6.56 -8.11 13.74
CA TYR A 41 -7.19 -6.80 13.67
C TYR A 41 -6.67 -6.05 12.45
N LEU A 42 -7.55 -5.27 11.83
CA LEU A 42 -7.20 -4.33 10.78
C LEU A 42 -7.53 -2.91 11.26
N LEU A 43 -6.51 -2.07 11.35
CA LEU A 43 -6.65 -0.65 11.67
C LEU A 43 -6.54 0.15 10.37
N ILE A 44 -7.55 0.97 10.09
CA ILE A 44 -7.57 1.84 8.91
C ILE A 44 -7.55 3.29 9.41
N PHE A 45 -6.52 4.03 8.98
CA PHE A 45 -6.35 5.44 9.29
C PHE A 45 -6.60 6.24 8.01
N ASP A 46 -7.65 7.07 8.02
CA ASP A 46 -8.00 7.95 6.91
C ASP A 46 -7.74 9.41 7.31
N ASP A 47 -6.94 10.12 6.52
CA ASP A 47 -6.58 11.54 6.68
C ASP A 47 -5.87 11.94 8.01
N SER A 48 -5.52 11.00 8.86
CA SER A 48 -4.91 11.27 10.18
C SER A 48 -3.39 11.07 10.22
N CYS A 49 -2.74 10.97 9.06
CA CYS A 49 -1.35 10.48 8.97
C CYS A 49 -0.32 11.39 9.62
N GLU A 50 -0.49 12.72 9.60
CA GLU A 50 0.49 13.61 10.23
C GLU A 50 0.54 13.46 11.75
N GLU A 51 -0.63 13.31 12.37
CA GLU A 51 -0.75 13.17 13.82
C GLU A 51 -0.22 11.81 14.29
N ILE A 52 -0.66 10.72 13.63
CA ILE A 52 -0.25 9.36 14.02
C ILE A 52 1.23 9.11 13.81
N PHE A 53 1.83 9.62 12.74
CA PHE A 53 3.25 9.38 12.42
C PHE A 53 4.21 10.15 13.32
N ASN A 54 3.72 11.12 14.09
CA ASN A 54 4.49 11.80 15.13
C ASN A 54 4.34 11.14 16.52
N SER A 55 3.47 10.11 16.63
CA SER A 55 3.24 9.37 17.88
C SER A 55 4.20 8.19 18.04
N LYS A 56 4.86 8.11 19.19
CA LYS A 56 5.70 6.97 19.56
C LYS A 56 4.88 5.70 19.75
N GLU A 57 3.64 5.83 20.22
CA GLU A 57 2.69 4.74 20.42
C GLU A 57 2.34 4.09 19.09
N PHE A 58 2.05 4.91 18.08
CA PHE A 58 1.76 4.40 16.75
C PHE A 58 2.97 3.72 16.11
N VAL A 59 4.18 4.28 16.26
CA VAL A 59 5.40 3.64 15.77
C VAL A 59 5.55 2.24 16.35
N LYS A 60 5.29 2.04 17.66
CA LYS A 60 5.30 0.71 18.28
C LYS A 60 4.24 -0.21 17.67
N VAL A 61 3.03 0.29 17.41
CA VAL A 61 1.97 -0.49 16.74
C VAL A 61 2.38 -0.89 15.33
N ALA A 62 2.91 0.04 14.54
CA ALA A 62 3.31 -0.21 13.16
C ALA A 62 4.50 -1.19 13.05
N THR A 63 5.45 -1.12 13.97
CA THR A 63 6.67 -1.95 13.93
C THR A 63 6.49 -3.33 14.57
N ALA A 64 5.79 -3.42 15.69
CA ALA A 64 5.63 -4.64 16.47
C ALA A 64 4.22 -5.27 16.37
N GLY A 65 3.24 -4.54 15.86
CA GLY A 65 1.84 -4.95 15.85
C GLY A 65 1.58 -6.24 15.06
N ARG A 66 2.33 -6.47 14.00
CA ARG A 66 2.22 -7.71 13.19
C ARG A 66 2.40 -8.99 14.02
N HIS A 67 3.25 -8.97 15.04
CA HIS A 67 3.44 -10.11 15.94
C HIS A 67 2.26 -10.35 16.87
N ARG A 68 1.36 -9.36 16.95
CA ARG A 68 0.13 -9.37 17.74
C ARG A 68 -1.13 -9.49 16.87
N GLY A 69 -0.98 -9.82 15.59
CA GLY A 69 -2.09 -9.91 14.64
C GLY A 69 -2.67 -8.55 14.21
N LEU A 70 -1.92 -7.44 14.40
CA LEU A 70 -2.36 -6.12 13.97
C LEU A 70 -1.86 -5.83 12.56
N ASN A 71 -2.80 -5.55 11.65
CA ASN A 71 -2.53 -5.05 10.31
C ASN A 71 -2.97 -3.58 10.23
N THR A 72 -2.23 -2.77 9.51
CA THR A 72 -2.53 -1.33 9.38
C THR A 72 -2.62 -0.93 7.94
N ILE A 73 -3.65 -0.13 7.61
CA ILE A 73 -3.76 0.61 6.35
C ILE A 73 -3.81 2.08 6.71
N TYR A 74 -2.97 2.89 6.09
CA TYR A 74 -3.04 4.34 6.21
C TYR A 74 -3.14 4.99 4.84
N ILE A 75 -4.16 5.84 4.70
CA ILE A 75 -4.45 6.61 3.50
C ILE A 75 -3.83 7.98 3.70
N LYS A 76 -2.95 8.41 2.80
CA LYS A 76 -2.22 9.67 2.92
C LYS A 76 -2.06 10.37 1.57
N HIS A 77 -1.95 11.68 1.62
CA HIS A 77 -1.78 12.49 0.42
C HIS A 77 -0.32 12.62 -0.02
N ASN A 78 0.64 12.50 0.89
CA ASN A 78 2.06 12.58 0.61
C ASN A 78 2.71 11.21 0.74
N LEU A 79 3.51 10.83 -0.23
CA LEU A 79 4.18 9.53 -0.23
C LEU A 79 5.24 9.43 0.88
N PHE A 80 5.96 10.52 1.15
CA PHE A 80 7.00 10.56 2.17
C PHE A 80 6.63 11.48 3.32
N HIS A 81 6.83 10.98 4.54
CA HIS A 81 6.65 11.79 5.76
C HIS A 81 7.94 12.56 6.10
N LYS A 82 7.77 13.79 6.62
CA LYS A 82 8.91 14.67 6.94
C LYS A 82 9.64 14.26 8.22
N SER A 83 8.92 13.75 9.23
CA SER A 83 9.50 13.38 10.51
C SER A 83 10.30 12.09 10.44
N LYS A 84 11.27 11.94 11.35
CA LYS A 84 12.04 10.68 11.49
C LYS A 84 11.13 9.51 11.83
N LEU A 85 10.21 9.70 12.79
CA LEU A 85 9.28 8.66 13.23
C LEU A 85 8.38 8.19 12.07
N GLY A 86 7.87 9.14 11.27
CA GLY A 86 7.06 8.79 10.10
C GLY A 86 7.84 7.97 9.07
N ARG A 87 9.10 8.31 8.82
CA ARG A 87 9.97 7.52 7.93
C ARG A 87 10.23 6.12 8.47
N ASP A 88 10.43 5.98 9.77
CA ASP A 88 10.62 4.66 10.40
C ASP A 88 9.39 3.76 10.21
N VAL A 89 8.17 4.33 10.27
CA VAL A 89 6.92 3.62 9.95
C VAL A 89 6.85 3.24 8.47
N GLU A 90 7.16 4.18 7.57
CA GLU A 90 7.12 3.96 6.12
C GLU A 90 8.06 2.84 5.66
N LEU A 91 9.21 2.69 6.30
CA LEU A 91 10.15 1.60 6.03
C LEU A 91 9.62 0.21 6.45
N GLN A 92 8.56 0.15 7.27
CA GLN A 92 7.91 -1.11 7.66
C GLN A 92 6.77 -1.50 6.71
N ASN A 93 6.46 -0.67 5.71
CA ASN A 93 5.41 -0.99 4.75
C ASN A 93 5.73 -2.24 3.97
N THR A 94 4.79 -3.16 3.93
CA THR A 94 4.86 -4.35 3.08
C THR A 94 4.20 -4.11 1.72
N HIS A 95 3.26 -3.17 1.64
CA HIS A 95 2.55 -2.85 0.39
C HIS A 95 2.39 -1.35 0.26
N ILE A 96 2.53 -0.85 -0.97
CA ILE A 96 2.25 0.54 -1.34
C ILE A 96 1.26 0.52 -2.50
N VAL A 97 0.16 1.26 -2.38
CA VAL A 97 -0.82 1.43 -3.47
C VAL A 97 -0.79 2.89 -3.90
N LEU A 98 -0.42 3.12 -5.14
CA LEU A 98 -0.28 4.45 -5.72
C LEU A 98 -1.45 4.74 -6.65
N PHE A 99 -2.30 5.70 -6.28
CA PHE A 99 -3.33 6.25 -7.14
C PHE A 99 -2.83 7.47 -7.90
N LYS A 100 -3.54 7.87 -8.96
CA LYS A 100 -3.17 9.01 -9.79
C LYS A 100 -3.14 10.31 -8.98
N SER A 101 -1.96 10.91 -8.87
CA SER A 101 -1.74 12.25 -8.33
C SER A 101 -0.86 13.05 -9.28
N PRO A 102 -1.40 14.07 -9.99
CA PRO A 102 -0.62 14.87 -10.93
C PRO A 102 0.51 15.67 -10.29
N ARG A 103 0.47 15.89 -8.97
CA ARG A 103 1.46 16.69 -8.22
C ARG A 103 2.66 15.87 -7.73
N ASP A 104 2.57 14.54 -7.73
CA ASP A 104 3.53 13.68 -7.01
C ASP A 104 4.61 13.06 -7.88
N VAL A 105 4.80 13.56 -9.08
CA VAL A 105 5.79 13.00 -10.03
C VAL A 105 7.21 12.95 -9.45
N LEU A 106 7.60 13.96 -8.66
CA LEU A 106 8.91 13.96 -7.99
C LEU A 106 9.00 12.88 -6.92
N GLN A 107 7.95 12.67 -6.15
CA GLN A 107 7.90 11.63 -5.12
C GLN A 107 7.96 10.23 -5.76
N ILE A 108 7.28 10.01 -6.90
CA ILE A 108 7.36 8.76 -7.65
C ILE A 108 8.78 8.51 -8.17
N ASN A 109 9.46 9.51 -8.70
CA ASN A 109 10.86 9.39 -9.12
C ASN A 109 11.78 9.02 -7.95
N THR A 110 11.59 9.65 -6.78
CA THR A 110 12.35 9.36 -5.57
C THR A 110 12.12 7.92 -5.12
N LEU A 111 10.87 7.46 -5.10
CA LEU A 111 10.54 6.06 -4.78
C LEU A 111 11.18 5.10 -5.80
N GLY A 112 11.13 5.42 -7.09
CA GLY A 112 11.80 4.64 -8.13
C GLY A 112 13.29 4.47 -7.87
N THR A 113 13.97 5.53 -7.45
CA THR A 113 15.39 5.49 -7.07
C THR A 113 15.63 4.61 -5.85
N GLN A 114 14.81 4.73 -4.81
CA GLN A 114 14.90 3.90 -3.60
C GLN A 114 14.69 2.41 -3.86
N LEU A 115 13.82 2.08 -4.81
CA LEU A 115 13.54 0.70 -5.24
C LEU A 115 14.53 0.15 -6.29
N GLY A 116 15.51 0.95 -6.71
CA GLY A 116 16.47 0.56 -7.74
C GLY A 116 15.89 0.49 -9.14
N LEU A 117 14.71 1.07 -9.37
CA LEU A 117 14.01 1.04 -10.67
C LEU A 117 14.26 2.28 -11.51
N GLY A 118 14.75 3.39 -10.91
CA GLY A 118 14.94 4.65 -11.60
C GLY A 118 13.65 5.16 -12.26
N SER A 119 13.71 5.51 -13.57
CA SER A 119 12.56 6.03 -14.33
C SER A 119 11.47 4.99 -14.63
N GLN A 120 11.78 3.69 -14.57
CA GLN A 120 10.82 2.64 -14.89
C GLN A 120 9.55 2.70 -13.99
N LEU A 121 9.73 3.02 -12.71
CA LEU A 121 8.58 3.15 -11.80
C LEU A 121 7.61 4.23 -12.27
N LYS A 122 8.11 5.35 -12.76
CA LYS A 122 7.29 6.42 -13.33
C LYS A 122 6.50 5.96 -14.55
N GLU A 123 7.14 5.22 -15.46
CA GLU A 123 6.50 4.66 -16.65
C GLU A 123 5.36 3.72 -16.25
N TRP A 124 5.61 2.81 -15.31
CA TRP A 124 4.60 1.88 -14.79
C TRP A 124 3.47 2.59 -14.05
N TYR A 125 3.79 3.59 -13.25
CA TYR A 125 2.79 4.40 -12.57
C TYR A 125 1.87 5.14 -13.54
N GLN A 126 2.41 5.74 -14.60
CA GLN A 126 1.62 6.42 -15.63
C GLN A 126 0.69 5.45 -16.37
N ASP A 127 1.18 4.28 -16.73
CA ASP A 127 0.38 3.24 -17.39
C ASP A 127 -0.70 2.69 -16.44
N ALA A 128 -0.34 2.33 -15.21
CA ALA A 128 -1.26 1.77 -14.21
C ALA A 128 -2.38 2.74 -13.80
N THR A 129 -2.10 4.04 -13.83
CA THR A 129 -3.06 5.09 -13.45
C THR A 129 -3.67 5.82 -14.65
N SER A 130 -3.55 5.25 -15.85
CA SER A 130 -4.10 5.85 -17.09
C SER A 130 -5.62 5.85 -17.13
N VAL A 131 -6.25 4.90 -16.46
CA VAL A 131 -7.71 4.76 -16.36
C VAL A 131 -8.24 5.32 -15.02
N PRO A 132 -9.51 5.72 -14.94
CA PRO A 132 -10.14 6.12 -13.68
C PRO A 132 -10.01 5.02 -12.62
N TYR A 133 -9.63 5.42 -11.39
CA TYR A 133 -9.38 4.52 -10.25
C TYR A 133 -8.25 3.51 -10.47
N GLY A 134 -7.52 3.62 -11.59
CA GLY A 134 -6.31 2.83 -11.83
C GLY A 134 -5.26 3.07 -10.76
N HIS A 135 -4.53 2.03 -10.39
CA HIS A 135 -3.52 2.09 -9.33
C HIS A 135 -2.33 1.19 -9.65
N LEU A 136 -1.19 1.54 -9.12
CA LEU A 136 -0.01 0.68 -9.10
C LEU A 136 0.17 0.11 -7.70
N LEU A 137 0.09 -1.21 -7.56
CA LEU A 137 0.44 -1.93 -6.34
C LEU A 137 1.92 -2.31 -6.39
N ILE A 138 2.61 -2.03 -5.30
CA ILE A 138 4.00 -2.42 -5.05
C ILE A 138 4.00 -3.32 -3.81
N ASP A 139 4.38 -4.58 -3.99
CA ASP A 139 4.56 -5.53 -2.91
C ASP A 139 6.02 -5.58 -2.48
N LEU A 140 6.31 -5.09 -1.28
CA LEU A 140 7.63 -5.04 -0.67
C LEU A 140 7.89 -6.22 0.26
N SER A 141 6.95 -7.18 0.35
CA SER A 141 7.14 -8.37 1.17
C SER A 141 8.38 -9.16 0.75
N PRO A 142 9.23 -9.58 1.68
CA PRO A 142 10.42 -10.37 1.35
C PRO A 142 10.09 -11.76 0.80
N LYS A 143 8.84 -12.21 0.93
CA LYS A 143 8.37 -13.51 0.41
C LYS A 143 7.90 -13.43 -1.04
N THR A 144 7.65 -12.23 -1.57
CA THR A 144 7.14 -12.05 -2.92
C THR A 144 8.26 -12.14 -3.93
N VAL A 145 8.09 -12.97 -4.95
CA VAL A 145 9.04 -13.07 -6.07
C VAL A 145 9.04 -11.79 -6.89
N ASP A 146 10.19 -11.39 -7.42
CA ASP A 146 10.37 -10.10 -8.08
C ASP A 146 9.46 -9.89 -9.30
N SER A 147 9.09 -10.97 -10.01
CA SER A 147 8.18 -10.91 -11.16
C SER A 147 6.73 -10.58 -10.80
N LEU A 148 6.32 -10.74 -9.55
CA LEU A 148 4.96 -10.48 -9.07
C LEU A 148 4.87 -9.22 -8.19
N ARG A 149 5.98 -8.53 -7.99
CA ARG A 149 6.11 -7.41 -7.04
C ARG A 149 5.37 -6.14 -7.46
N TYR A 150 5.23 -5.90 -8.76
CA TYR A 150 4.65 -4.67 -9.29
C TYR A 150 3.47 -5.01 -10.20
N CYS A 151 2.26 -4.58 -9.84
CA CYS A 151 1.09 -4.87 -10.65
C CYS A 151 0.03 -3.77 -10.63
N THR A 152 -0.86 -3.82 -11.61
CA THR A 152 -2.10 -3.02 -11.64
C THR A 152 -3.31 -3.94 -11.78
N ASN A 153 -4.51 -3.39 -11.55
CA ASN A 153 -5.77 -4.13 -11.56
C ASN A 153 -5.79 -5.27 -10.52
N SER A 154 -5.06 -5.11 -9.41
CA SER A 154 -5.11 -6.08 -8.32
C SER A 154 -6.54 -6.22 -7.79
N GLY A 155 -7.03 -7.45 -7.70
CA GLY A 155 -8.41 -7.73 -7.29
C GLY A 155 -9.46 -7.63 -8.41
N SER A 156 -9.05 -7.27 -9.65
CA SER A 156 -9.89 -7.31 -10.85
C SER A 156 -9.13 -7.98 -11.99
N ALA A 157 -9.79 -8.82 -12.77
CA ALA A 157 -9.15 -9.49 -13.90
C ALA A 157 -9.18 -8.59 -15.16
N PRO A 158 -8.13 -8.63 -16.02
CA PRO A 158 -6.85 -9.31 -15.80
C PRO A 158 -5.86 -8.44 -15.00
N THR A 159 -5.16 -9.04 -14.05
CA THR A 159 -4.04 -8.38 -13.36
C THR A 159 -2.86 -8.28 -14.33
N LYS A 160 -2.26 -7.08 -14.45
CA LYS A 160 -1.07 -6.83 -15.27
C LYS A 160 0.13 -6.66 -14.37
N PHE A 161 1.21 -7.38 -14.62
CA PHE A 161 2.47 -7.28 -13.90
C PHE A 161 3.52 -6.49 -14.69
N TYR A 162 4.37 -5.76 -13.97
CA TYR A 162 5.49 -5.00 -14.52
C TYR A 162 6.81 -5.64 -14.09
N LEU A 163 7.70 -5.88 -15.05
CA LEU A 163 8.98 -6.55 -14.81
C LEU A 163 10.14 -5.57 -14.85
N PRO A 164 11.02 -5.54 -13.84
CA PRO A 164 12.25 -4.76 -13.89
C PRO A 164 13.15 -5.19 -15.07
N LYS A 165 13.75 -4.22 -15.76
CA LYS A 165 14.63 -4.49 -16.92
C LYS A 165 15.81 -5.41 -16.59
N HIS A 166 16.24 -5.43 -15.34
CA HIS A 166 17.33 -6.30 -14.86
C HIS A 166 16.90 -7.72 -14.48
N SER A 167 15.59 -8.00 -14.47
CA SER A 167 15.04 -9.32 -14.10
C SER A 167 14.91 -10.29 -15.29
N GLN A 168 15.56 -10.04 -16.40
CA GLN A 168 15.42 -10.83 -17.64
C GLN A 168 16.10 -12.21 -17.63
N LYS A 169 16.38 -12.80 -16.47
CA LYS A 169 16.67 -14.24 -16.36
C LYS A 169 15.50 -14.94 -15.69
N ILE A 170 14.43 -15.18 -16.45
CA ILE A 170 13.39 -16.11 -16.04
C ILE A 170 13.83 -17.48 -16.51
N THR A 171 14.29 -18.32 -15.57
CA THR A 171 14.38 -19.75 -15.78
C THR A 171 12.98 -20.30 -15.58
N PHE A 172 12.33 -20.74 -16.64
CA PHE A 172 11.04 -21.44 -16.54
C PHE A 172 11.31 -22.75 -15.83
N LEU A 173 10.72 -22.95 -14.65
CA LEU A 173 10.48 -24.28 -14.09
C LEU A 173 9.11 -24.68 -14.61
N ASP A 174 9.08 -25.71 -15.45
CA ASP A 174 7.86 -26.40 -15.88
C ASP A 174 7.11 -26.90 -14.65
N ASP A 175 5.85 -26.47 -14.50
CA ASP A 175 4.72 -27.37 -14.23
C ASP A 175 3.42 -26.57 -14.02
N GLU A 176 2.50 -26.75 -14.95
CA GLU A 176 1.04 -26.70 -14.89
C GLU A 176 0.27 -25.43 -14.43
N HIS A 177 0.83 -24.26 -14.37
CA HIS A 177 0.03 -23.03 -14.22
C HIS A 177 0.41 -21.98 -15.26
N THR A 178 -0.36 -21.92 -16.34
CA THR A 178 -0.20 -20.91 -17.41
C THR A 178 -0.54 -19.53 -16.87
N ILE A 179 0.45 -18.80 -16.37
CA ILE A 179 0.38 -17.35 -16.13
C ILE A 179 0.82 -16.67 -17.42
N SER A 180 -0.10 -16.00 -18.12
CA SER A 180 0.26 -15.20 -19.30
C SER A 180 1.01 -13.94 -18.86
N LEU A 181 2.34 -13.96 -18.93
CA LEU A 181 3.19 -12.82 -18.70
C LEU A 181 3.32 -12.01 -20.00
N TYR A 182 2.73 -10.83 -20.02
CA TYR A 182 2.91 -9.89 -21.14
C TYR A 182 4.09 -8.95 -20.84
N ALA A 183 5.24 -9.27 -21.39
CA ALA A 183 6.34 -8.30 -21.52
C ALA A 183 6.06 -7.41 -22.74
N LYS A 184 5.56 -6.20 -22.55
CA LYS A 184 5.53 -5.21 -23.63
C LYS A 184 6.89 -4.52 -23.71
N HIS A 185 7.65 -4.83 -24.75
CA HIS A 185 8.70 -3.94 -25.21
C HIS A 185 7.99 -2.70 -25.77
N VAL A 186 8.26 -1.55 -25.14
CA VAL A 186 8.00 -0.24 -25.76
C VAL A 186 9.32 0.18 -26.38
N PRO A 187 9.34 0.53 -27.68
CA PRO A 187 10.55 0.96 -28.39
C PRO A 187 11.11 2.25 -27.83
#